data_8ead1d90732e2716a408184798236ffd
#
_entry.id   8ead1d90732e2716a408184798236ffd
#
_cell.length_a   1.000
_cell.length_b   1.000
_cell.length_c   1.000
_cell.angle_alpha   90.00
_cell.angle_beta   90.00
_cell.angle_gamma   90.00
#
_symmetry.space_group_name_H-M   'P 1'
#
loop_
_entity.id
_entity.type
_entity.pdbx_description
1 polymer ?
#
loop_
_entity_poly.entity_id
_entity_poly.type
_entity_poly.pdbx_seq_one_letter_code
_entity_poly.pdbx_strand_id
1 'polypeptide(L)'
;GEGSALASQLDGNGLLGLLNVFSGGAFGNAAIFALGVMPYITASIIIQLMGMMIPYFQKMQKEGESGRRKMNQWTRFLTIGVLILQGPAYIANLYHQVPSAFVYGNSFGFVAYATTILIAGTMFIMWLGEKITDKGIGNGISLIIMIGIVARLPHALLAEVNARFQTASGSAIMLILELVLLFLVFMATIALVQAVRKVPVQYAKRIVGNKQYGGVRQYIPLKMNAANVMPIIFAQALMFIPALFSGTAFAAAFSSMTGFWYNFTLAVLVIAFTYFYTAIIINPQMMADDMKRNGGFIPGVK
;
A
#
# COMPACT_ATOMS: atom_id res chain seq x y z
N GLY A 1 -22.87 18.74 -9.02
CA GLY A 1 -23.18 19.35 -7.76
C GLY A 1 -23.05 18.47 -6.50
N GLU A 2 -23.61 17.27 -6.46
CA GLU A 2 -23.67 16.48 -5.21
C GLU A 2 -22.38 15.71 -4.91
N GLY A 3 -21.61 15.33 -5.94
CA GLY A 3 -20.29 14.72 -5.76
C GLY A 3 -19.26 15.66 -5.14
N SER A 4 -19.39 16.97 -5.36
CA SER A 4 -18.51 17.97 -4.75
C SER A 4 -18.78 18.17 -3.26
N ALA A 5 -20.03 17.98 -2.81
CA ALA A 5 -20.38 18.06 -1.40
C ALA A 5 -19.83 16.88 -0.60
N LEU A 6 -19.83 15.71 -1.22
CA LEU A 6 -19.24 14.48 -0.63
C LEU A 6 -17.71 14.60 -0.53
N ALA A 7 -17.06 15.09 -1.59
CA ALA A 7 -15.62 15.31 -1.62
C ALA A 7 -15.17 16.30 -0.52
N SER A 8 -15.92 17.40 -0.31
CA SER A 8 -15.60 18.40 0.73
C SER A 8 -15.80 17.86 2.16
N GLN A 9 -16.75 16.96 2.39
CA GLN A 9 -16.92 16.28 3.67
C GLN A 9 -15.86 15.22 3.95
N LEU A 10 -15.34 14.57 2.91
CA LEU A 10 -14.31 13.54 3.02
C LEU A 10 -12.91 14.13 3.24
N ASP A 11 -12.65 15.32 2.73
CA ASP A 11 -11.35 16.01 2.93
C ASP A 11 -11.12 16.37 4.42
N GLY A 12 -12.17 16.43 5.23
CA GLY A 12 -12.09 16.65 6.68
C GLY A 12 -12.05 15.40 7.55
N ASN A 13 -12.38 14.22 7.02
CA ASN A 13 -12.52 12.97 7.78
C ASN A 13 -11.39 11.99 7.47
N GLY A 14 -10.42 12.00 8.33
CA GLY A 14 -9.21 11.21 8.46
C GLY A 14 -9.03 10.01 7.53
N LEU A 15 -9.63 8.90 7.86
CA LEU A 15 -9.42 7.62 7.15
C LEU A 15 -10.06 7.60 5.75
N LEU A 16 -11.26 8.15 5.63
CA LEU A 16 -11.98 8.21 4.36
C LEU A 16 -11.29 9.17 3.38
N GLY A 17 -10.68 10.24 3.90
CA GLY A 17 -9.83 11.15 3.11
C GLY A 17 -8.62 10.45 2.51
N LEU A 18 -7.95 9.57 3.27
CA LEU A 18 -6.85 8.77 2.75
C LEU A 18 -7.28 7.80 1.64
N LEU A 19 -8.39 7.10 1.82
CA LEU A 19 -8.94 6.24 0.77
C LEU A 19 -9.26 7.03 -0.50
N ASN A 20 -9.78 8.25 -0.34
CA ASN A 20 -10.03 9.15 -1.45
C ASN A 20 -8.75 9.54 -2.19
N VAL A 21 -7.67 9.80 -1.46
CA VAL A 21 -6.34 10.09 -2.06
C VAL A 21 -5.78 8.88 -2.80
N PHE A 22 -5.82 7.68 -2.21
CA PHE A 22 -5.33 6.46 -2.86
C PHE A 22 -6.14 6.08 -4.11
N SER A 23 -7.42 6.39 -4.14
CA SER A 23 -8.27 6.18 -5.33
C SER A 23 -8.20 7.32 -6.35
N GLY A 24 -7.34 8.32 -6.14
CA GLY A 24 -7.23 9.48 -7.03
C GLY A 24 -8.47 10.39 -7.04
N GLY A 25 -9.28 10.36 -5.97
CA GLY A 25 -10.53 11.11 -5.86
C GLY A 25 -11.78 10.33 -6.33
N ALA A 26 -11.62 9.12 -6.83
CA ALA A 26 -12.75 8.29 -7.30
C ALA A 26 -13.71 7.89 -6.18
N PHE A 27 -13.18 7.68 -4.97
CA PHE A 27 -13.98 7.34 -3.78
C PHE A 27 -14.97 8.47 -3.42
N GLY A 28 -14.49 9.70 -3.35
CA GLY A 28 -15.32 10.86 -3.03
C GLY A 28 -16.31 11.26 -4.12
N ASN A 29 -16.03 10.90 -5.38
CA ASN A 29 -16.93 11.17 -6.50
C ASN A 29 -17.91 10.02 -6.77
N ALA A 30 -17.94 8.99 -5.92
CA ALA A 30 -18.79 7.79 -6.09
C ALA A 30 -18.73 7.19 -7.51
N ALA A 31 -17.51 7.15 -8.07
CA ALA A 31 -17.27 6.65 -9.41
C ALA A 31 -17.30 5.11 -9.46
N ILE A 32 -17.34 4.55 -10.67
CA ILE A 32 -17.26 3.10 -10.92
C ILE A 32 -15.97 2.51 -10.30
N PHE A 33 -14.90 3.30 -10.27
CA PHE A 33 -13.61 2.94 -9.69
C PHE A 33 -13.43 3.42 -8.23
N ALA A 34 -14.53 3.67 -7.52
CA ALA A 34 -14.51 4.26 -6.18
C ALA A 34 -13.61 3.51 -5.19
N LEU A 35 -13.68 2.19 -5.18
CA LEU A 35 -12.84 1.35 -4.30
C LEU A 35 -11.40 1.18 -4.84
N GLY A 36 -11.13 1.52 -6.10
CA GLY A 36 -9.81 1.45 -6.71
C GLY A 36 -9.18 0.06 -6.60
N VAL A 37 -7.90 0.01 -6.23
CA VAL A 37 -7.15 -1.25 -6.01
C VAL A 37 -7.13 -1.71 -4.56
N MET A 38 -7.77 -1.00 -3.64
CA MET A 38 -7.75 -1.34 -2.21
C MET A 38 -8.26 -2.75 -1.89
N PRO A 39 -9.39 -3.24 -2.47
CA PRO A 39 -9.83 -4.62 -2.25
C PRO A 39 -8.83 -5.66 -2.71
N TYR A 40 -8.14 -5.40 -3.81
CA TYR A 40 -7.07 -6.27 -4.31
C TYR A 40 -5.87 -6.30 -3.36
N ILE A 41 -5.46 -5.15 -2.82
CA ILE A 41 -4.37 -5.06 -1.85
C ILE A 41 -4.74 -5.87 -0.60
N THR A 42 -5.94 -5.71 -0.07
CA THR A 42 -6.43 -6.47 1.09
C THR A 42 -6.40 -7.98 0.81
N ALA A 43 -6.88 -8.41 -0.34
CA ALA A 43 -6.88 -9.81 -0.75
C ALA A 43 -5.45 -10.36 -0.90
N SER A 44 -4.55 -9.60 -1.53
CA SER A 44 -3.14 -9.98 -1.70
C SER A 44 -2.44 -10.16 -0.36
N ILE A 45 -2.74 -9.29 0.58
CA ILE A 45 -2.27 -9.34 1.95
C ILE A 45 -2.71 -10.63 2.65
N ILE A 46 -4.00 -10.93 2.59
CA ILE A 46 -4.57 -12.14 3.20
C ILE A 46 -3.90 -13.39 2.60
N ILE A 47 -3.72 -13.44 1.28
CA ILE A 47 -3.05 -14.57 0.62
C ILE A 47 -1.59 -14.70 1.05
N GLN A 48 -0.86 -13.60 1.22
CA GLN A 48 0.51 -13.63 1.72
C GLN A 48 0.58 -14.16 3.16
N LEU A 49 -0.34 -13.73 4.03
CA LEU A 49 -0.44 -14.23 5.40
C LEU A 49 -0.79 -15.72 5.42
N MET A 50 -1.75 -16.15 4.60
CA MET A 50 -2.11 -17.57 4.46
C MET A 50 -0.93 -18.41 3.94
N GLY A 51 -0.10 -17.85 3.05
CA GLY A 51 1.13 -18.47 2.56
C GLY A 51 2.15 -18.77 3.65
N MET A 52 2.05 -18.11 4.81
CA MET A 52 2.91 -18.37 5.97
C MET A 52 2.29 -19.32 6.97
N MET A 53 0.97 -19.28 7.14
CA MET A 53 0.26 -20.03 8.17
C MET A 53 -0.21 -21.41 7.67
N ILE A 54 -0.54 -21.53 6.38
CA ILE A 54 -1.15 -22.74 5.82
C ILE A 54 -0.14 -23.49 4.94
N PRO A 55 0.17 -24.76 5.24
CA PRO A 55 1.15 -25.54 4.48
C PRO A 55 0.85 -25.66 3.00
N TYR A 56 -0.43 -25.65 2.61
CA TYR A 56 -0.87 -25.71 1.22
C TYR A 56 -0.36 -24.50 0.42
N PHE A 57 -0.50 -23.29 0.95
CA PHE A 57 -0.01 -22.07 0.31
C PHE A 57 1.52 -21.96 0.35
N GLN A 58 2.15 -22.51 1.41
CA GLN A 58 3.62 -22.59 1.48
C GLN A 58 4.19 -23.46 0.35
N LYS A 59 3.55 -24.59 0.04
CA LYS A 59 3.94 -25.45 -1.09
C LYS A 59 3.80 -24.69 -2.42
N MET A 60 2.69 -23.98 -2.62
CA MET A 60 2.50 -23.17 -3.83
C MET A 60 3.56 -22.09 -4.01
N GLN A 61 4.02 -21.46 -2.94
CA GLN A 61 5.12 -20.48 -3.02
C GLN A 61 6.44 -21.10 -3.49
N LYS A 62 6.68 -22.39 -3.15
CA LYS A 62 7.88 -23.14 -3.52
C LYS A 62 7.81 -23.72 -4.93
N GLU A 63 6.63 -23.85 -5.54
CA GLU A 63 6.43 -24.42 -6.88
C GLU A 63 6.89 -23.49 -8.03
N GLY A 64 7.45 -22.32 -7.73
CA GLY A 64 7.95 -21.38 -8.72
C GLY A 64 6.84 -20.68 -9.52
N GLU A 65 6.98 -20.58 -10.85
CA GLU A 65 6.06 -19.80 -11.69
C GLU A 65 4.63 -20.38 -11.73
N SER A 66 4.49 -21.68 -11.73
CA SER A 66 3.19 -22.37 -11.65
C SER A 66 2.45 -22.03 -10.35
N GLY A 67 3.15 -22.06 -9.23
CA GLY A 67 2.61 -21.71 -7.92
C GLY A 67 2.20 -20.23 -7.86
N ARG A 68 2.99 -19.33 -8.43
CA ARG A 68 2.66 -17.90 -8.51
C ARG A 68 1.38 -17.63 -9.30
N ARG A 69 1.18 -18.34 -10.41
CA ARG A 69 -0.07 -18.23 -11.20
C ARG A 69 -1.29 -18.68 -10.39
N LYS A 70 -1.19 -19.78 -9.64
CA LYS A 70 -2.27 -20.25 -8.75
C LYS A 70 -2.54 -19.26 -7.63
N MET A 71 -1.51 -18.69 -7.00
CA MET A 71 -1.68 -17.68 -5.97
C MET A 71 -2.35 -16.42 -6.51
N ASN A 72 -2.00 -15.97 -7.70
CA ASN A 72 -2.67 -14.83 -8.35
C ASN A 72 -4.16 -15.11 -8.61
N GLN A 73 -4.52 -16.33 -9.02
CA GLN A 73 -5.93 -16.72 -9.18
C GLN A 73 -6.68 -16.67 -7.84
N TRP A 74 -6.09 -17.23 -6.78
CA TRP A 74 -6.67 -17.16 -5.44
C TRP A 74 -6.85 -15.71 -4.97
N THR A 75 -5.88 -14.84 -5.25
CA THR A 75 -5.99 -13.41 -4.94
C THR A 75 -7.15 -12.76 -5.69
N ARG A 76 -7.38 -13.10 -6.96
CA ARG A 76 -8.52 -12.59 -7.74
C ARG A 76 -9.86 -13.03 -7.14
N PHE A 77 -10.01 -14.32 -6.82
CA PHE A 77 -11.24 -14.82 -6.20
C PHE A 77 -11.49 -14.19 -4.84
N LEU A 78 -10.44 -14.05 -4.03
CA LEU A 78 -10.56 -13.40 -2.73
C LEU A 78 -10.89 -11.92 -2.86
N THR A 79 -10.37 -11.24 -3.87
CA THR A 79 -10.72 -9.83 -4.19
C THR A 79 -12.21 -9.69 -4.45
N ILE A 80 -12.80 -10.60 -5.22
CA ILE A 80 -14.25 -10.61 -5.47
C ILE A 80 -15.02 -10.83 -4.16
N GLY A 81 -14.58 -11.77 -3.32
CA GLY A 81 -15.17 -12.01 -2.00
C GLY A 81 -15.12 -10.79 -1.09
N VAL A 82 -13.99 -10.11 -1.04
CA VAL A 82 -13.82 -8.86 -0.29
C VAL A 82 -14.72 -7.75 -0.83
N LEU A 83 -14.87 -7.64 -2.14
CA LEU A 83 -15.76 -6.65 -2.77
C LEU A 83 -17.23 -6.89 -2.48
N ILE A 84 -17.67 -8.14 -2.41
CA ILE A 84 -19.05 -8.48 -2.02
C ILE A 84 -19.36 -8.01 -0.60
N LEU A 85 -18.36 -7.98 0.28
CA LEU A 85 -18.50 -7.46 1.64
C LEU A 85 -18.35 -5.94 1.71
N GLN A 86 -17.34 -5.38 1.04
CA GLN A 86 -17.03 -3.95 1.09
C GLN A 86 -17.96 -3.09 0.24
N GLY A 87 -18.49 -3.61 -0.87
CA GLY A 87 -19.38 -2.87 -1.76
C GLY A 87 -20.65 -2.38 -1.07
N PRO A 88 -21.44 -3.27 -0.44
CA PRO A 88 -22.61 -2.86 0.32
C PRO A 88 -22.29 -1.92 1.47
N ALA A 89 -21.16 -2.13 2.18
CA ALA A 89 -20.74 -1.27 3.27
C ALA A 89 -20.42 0.16 2.77
N TYR A 90 -19.76 0.26 1.62
CA TYR A 90 -19.49 1.54 0.97
C TYR A 90 -20.78 2.27 0.58
N ILE A 91 -21.73 1.57 -0.06
CA ILE A 91 -23.00 2.15 -0.47
C ILE A 91 -23.84 2.58 0.74
N ALA A 92 -23.86 1.78 1.81
CA ALA A 92 -24.52 2.14 3.05
C ALA A 92 -23.92 3.39 3.68
N ASN A 93 -22.60 3.51 3.69
CA ASN A 93 -21.91 4.70 4.18
C ASN A 93 -22.24 5.95 3.34
N LEU A 94 -22.29 5.82 2.01
CA LEU A 94 -22.72 6.90 1.12
C LEU A 94 -24.18 7.33 1.41
N TYR A 95 -25.05 6.36 1.64
CA TYR A 95 -26.45 6.64 1.96
C TYR A 95 -26.59 7.43 3.27
N HIS A 96 -25.78 7.11 4.28
CA HIS A 96 -25.77 7.86 5.54
C HIS A 96 -25.21 9.29 5.40
N GLN A 97 -24.25 9.49 4.50
CA GLN A 97 -23.62 10.81 4.30
C GLN A 97 -24.44 11.72 3.40
N VAL A 98 -25.00 11.20 2.32
CA VAL A 98 -25.77 11.97 1.33
C VAL A 98 -27.05 11.21 0.92
N PRO A 99 -28.06 11.17 1.78
CA PRO A 99 -29.32 10.47 1.47
C PRO A 99 -30.05 11.03 0.25
N SER A 100 -29.91 12.33 0.00
CA SER A 100 -30.54 13.05 -1.12
C SER A 100 -30.03 12.62 -2.51
N ALA A 101 -28.83 12.04 -2.58
CA ALA A 101 -28.25 11.58 -3.84
C ALA A 101 -28.85 10.25 -4.34
N PHE A 102 -29.61 9.54 -3.48
CA PHE A 102 -30.17 8.23 -3.79
C PHE A 102 -31.61 8.33 -4.32
N VAL A 103 -31.74 8.32 -5.64
CA VAL A 103 -33.05 8.41 -6.32
C VAL A 103 -33.96 7.20 -5.98
N TYR A 104 -33.38 6.01 -5.84
CA TYR A 104 -34.12 4.75 -5.57
C TYR A 104 -34.07 4.30 -4.12
N GLY A 105 -33.57 5.13 -3.21
CA GLY A 105 -33.36 4.77 -1.82
C GLY A 105 -32.34 3.64 -1.62
N ASN A 106 -32.28 3.10 -0.41
CA ASN A 106 -31.38 1.98 -0.07
C ASN A 106 -32.08 0.63 -0.30
N SER A 107 -32.56 0.39 -1.53
CA SER A 107 -33.20 -0.87 -1.92
C SER A 107 -32.14 -1.97 -2.12
N PHE A 108 -32.44 -3.20 -1.71
CA PHE A 108 -31.58 -4.36 -1.92
C PHE A 108 -31.15 -4.53 -3.40
N GLY A 109 -32.09 -4.31 -4.33
CA GLY A 109 -31.80 -4.36 -5.77
C GLY A 109 -30.80 -3.33 -6.22
N PHE A 110 -30.90 -2.10 -5.69
CA PHE A 110 -29.93 -1.03 -5.98
C PHE A 110 -28.53 -1.37 -5.42
N VAL A 111 -28.48 -1.84 -4.17
CA VAL A 111 -27.19 -2.24 -3.54
C VAL A 111 -26.53 -3.37 -4.32
N ALA A 112 -27.28 -4.38 -4.74
CA ALA A 112 -26.75 -5.50 -5.53
C ALA A 112 -26.22 -5.02 -6.89
N TYR A 113 -26.98 -4.16 -7.59
CA TYR A 113 -26.58 -3.59 -8.86
C TYR A 113 -25.31 -2.73 -8.75
N ALA A 114 -25.29 -1.81 -7.79
CA ALA A 114 -24.15 -0.94 -7.54
C ALA A 114 -22.89 -1.72 -7.13
N THR A 115 -23.05 -2.74 -6.28
CA THR A 115 -21.95 -3.64 -5.89
C THR A 115 -21.36 -4.37 -7.11
N THR A 116 -22.22 -4.84 -8.02
CA THR A 116 -21.77 -5.49 -9.27
C THR A 116 -20.94 -4.55 -10.14
N ILE A 117 -21.35 -3.29 -10.24
CA ILE A 117 -20.59 -2.26 -10.97
C ILE A 117 -19.24 -2.00 -10.30
N LEU A 118 -19.19 -1.90 -8.98
CA LEU A 118 -17.93 -1.72 -8.23
C LEU A 118 -16.98 -2.90 -8.40
N ILE A 119 -17.51 -4.13 -8.42
CA ILE A 119 -16.72 -5.33 -8.71
C ILE A 119 -16.11 -5.25 -10.11
N ALA A 120 -16.91 -4.91 -11.10
CA ALA A 120 -16.45 -4.77 -12.49
C ALA A 120 -15.34 -3.69 -12.60
N GLY A 121 -15.52 -2.54 -11.95
CA GLY A 121 -14.53 -1.47 -11.92
C GLY A 121 -13.20 -1.89 -11.30
N THR A 122 -13.24 -2.53 -10.14
CA THR A 122 -12.02 -3.02 -9.45
C THR A 122 -11.32 -4.11 -10.24
N MET A 123 -12.07 -5.04 -10.83
CA MET A 123 -11.49 -6.10 -11.66
C MET A 123 -10.84 -5.54 -12.93
N PHE A 124 -11.43 -4.50 -13.52
CA PHE A 124 -10.82 -3.80 -14.66
C PHE A 124 -9.50 -3.12 -14.28
N ILE A 125 -9.45 -2.41 -13.16
CA ILE A 125 -8.22 -1.76 -12.68
C ILE A 125 -7.14 -2.81 -12.37
N MET A 126 -7.51 -3.92 -11.76
CA MET A 126 -6.60 -5.02 -11.47
C MET A 126 -6.04 -5.63 -12.77
N TRP A 127 -6.89 -5.87 -13.76
CA TRP A 127 -6.46 -6.34 -15.08
C TRP A 127 -5.51 -5.35 -15.76
N LEU A 128 -5.82 -4.05 -15.68
CA LEU A 128 -4.95 -2.99 -16.21
C LEU A 128 -3.58 -3.00 -15.52
N GLY A 129 -3.56 -3.11 -14.20
CA GLY A 129 -2.31 -3.21 -13.42
C GLY A 129 -1.47 -4.43 -13.82
N GLU A 130 -2.09 -5.58 -14.04
CA GLU A 130 -1.40 -6.78 -14.52
C GLU A 130 -0.83 -6.58 -15.94
N LYS A 131 -1.56 -5.95 -16.83
CA LYS A 131 -1.08 -5.63 -18.18
C LYS A 131 0.11 -4.67 -18.18
N ILE A 132 0.10 -3.69 -17.28
CA ILE A 132 1.23 -2.79 -17.09
C ILE A 132 2.45 -3.57 -16.55
N THR A 133 2.26 -4.50 -15.63
CA THR A 133 3.33 -5.33 -15.09
C THR A 133 3.93 -6.24 -16.18
N ASP A 134 3.09 -6.85 -17.03
CA ASP A 134 3.54 -7.79 -18.04
C ASP A 134 4.26 -7.12 -19.22
N LYS A 135 3.77 -5.95 -19.66
CA LYS A 135 4.23 -5.27 -20.89
C LYS A 135 4.88 -3.90 -20.65
N GLY A 136 4.83 -3.38 -19.44
CA GLY A 136 5.30 -2.06 -19.08
C GLY A 136 6.49 -2.09 -18.13
N ILE A 137 6.52 -1.13 -17.20
CA ILE A 137 7.64 -0.88 -16.30
C ILE A 137 7.21 -1.21 -14.86
N GLY A 138 7.95 -2.10 -14.20
CA GLY A 138 7.82 -2.39 -12.78
C GLY A 138 6.50 -3.06 -12.38
N ASN A 139 6.01 -2.73 -11.19
CA ASN A 139 4.73 -3.25 -10.70
C ASN A 139 3.58 -2.31 -11.09
N GLY A 140 2.70 -2.78 -11.98
CA GLY A 140 1.62 -1.98 -12.55
C GLY A 140 0.61 -1.48 -11.51
N ILE A 141 0.32 -2.25 -10.47
CA ILE A 141 -0.61 -1.85 -9.40
C ILE A 141 -0.02 -0.72 -8.57
N SER A 142 1.25 -0.82 -8.21
CA SER A 142 1.97 0.24 -7.52
C SER A 142 2.03 1.52 -8.36
N LEU A 143 2.19 1.39 -9.67
CA LEU A 143 2.17 2.51 -10.60
C LEU A 143 0.80 3.20 -10.63
N ILE A 144 -0.29 2.44 -10.66
CA ILE A 144 -1.66 2.99 -10.63
C ILE A 144 -1.90 3.77 -9.32
N ILE A 145 -1.47 3.23 -8.18
CA ILE A 145 -1.58 3.91 -6.89
C ILE A 145 -0.77 5.20 -6.90
N MET A 146 0.47 5.15 -7.37
CA MET A 146 1.34 6.32 -7.49
C MET A 146 0.71 7.41 -8.34
N ILE A 147 0.19 7.07 -9.52
CA ILE A 147 -0.48 8.02 -10.41
C ILE A 147 -1.71 8.63 -9.72
N GLY A 148 -2.51 7.82 -9.02
CA GLY A 148 -3.66 8.31 -8.26
C GLY A 148 -3.29 9.35 -7.22
N ILE A 149 -2.19 9.14 -6.50
CA ILE A 149 -1.68 10.09 -5.49
C ILE A 149 -1.13 11.35 -6.16
N VAL A 150 -0.28 11.19 -7.19
CA VAL A 150 0.39 12.31 -7.87
C VAL A 150 -0.56 13.14 -8.71
N ALA A 151 -1.67 12.58 -9.19
CA ALA A 151 -2.65 13.30 -10.02
C ALA A 151 -3.23 14.56 -9.33
N ARG A 152 -3.31 14.56 -8.02
CA ARG A 152 -3.79 15.71 -7.23
C ARG A 152 -2.72 16.78 -6.95
N LEU A 153 -1.45 16.44 -7.12
CA LEU A 153 -0.32 17.33 -6.81
C LEU A 153 -0.37 18.65 -7.61
N PRO A 154 -0.63 18.67 -8.94
CA PRO A 154 -0.69 19.93 -9.69
C PRO A 154 -1.77 20.87 -9.17
N HIS A 155 -2.96 20.34 -8.85
CA HIS A 155 -4.06 21.15 -8.31
C HIS A 155 -3.74 21.70 -6.92
N ALA A 156 -3.11 20.89 -6.06
CA ALA A 156 -2.70 21.31 -4.73
C ALA A 156 -1.63 22.41 -4.79
N LEU A 157 -0.64 22.28 -5.69
CA LEU A 157 0.39 23.30 -5.89
C LEU A 157 -0.21 24.63 -6.42
N LEU A 158 -1.11 24.54 -7.40
CA LEU A 158 -1.78 25.74 -7.92
C LEU A 158 -2.65 26.43 -6.86
N ALA A 159 -3.36 25.66 -6.04
CA ALA A 159 -4.15 26.17 -4.95
C ALA A 159 -3.28 26.89 -3.90
N GLU A 160 -2.13 26.29 -3.53
CA GLU A 160 -1.19 26.89 -2.59
C GLU A 160 -0.57 28.17 -3.15
N VAL A 161 -0.10 28.14 -4.40
CA VAL A 161 0.42 29.33 -5.07
C VAL A 161 -0.62 30.46 -5.08
N ASN A 162 -1.86 30.18 -5.48
CA ASN A 162 -2.94 31.18 -5.50
C ASN A 162 -3.24 31.69 -4.09
N ALA A 163 -3.29 30.84 -3.08
CA ALA A 163 -3.53 31.23 -1.70
C ALA A 163 -2.44 32.21 -1.19
N ARG A 164 -1.17 31.94 -1.53
CA ARG A 164 -0.04 32.77 -1.11
C ARG A 164 0.03 34.12 -1.83
N PHE A 165 -0.39 34.18 -3.09
CA PHE A 165 -0.40 35.42 -3.84
C PHE A 165 -1.65 36.28 -3.64
N GLN A 166 -2.80 35.67 -3.29
CA GLN A 166 -4.06 36.40 -3.08
C GLN A 166 -4.24 36.92 -1.65
N THR A 167 -3.55 36.35 -0.67
CA THR A 167 -3.67 36.79 0.71
C THR A 167 -2.67 37.90 1.00
N ALA A 168 -3.12 39.01 1.55
CA ALA A 168 -2.28 40.20 1.88
C ALA A 168 -1.13 39.87 2.86
N SER A 169 -1.21 38.78 3.59
CA SER A 169 -0.15 38.27 4.47
C SER A 169 0.67 37.11 3.82
N GLY A 170 0.36 36.75 2.57
CA GLY A 170 1.06 35.71 1.85
C GLY A 170 2.44 36.19 1.42
N SER A 171 3.48 35.58 1.96
CA SER A 171 4.86 35.87 1.61
C SER A 171 5.36 34.91 0.55
N ALA A 172 5.89 35.42 -0.55
CA ALA A 172 6.61 34.62 -1.55
C ALA A 172 7.78 33.83 -0.90
N ILE A 173 8.34 34.35 0.19
CA ILE A 173 9.39 33.70 0.97
C ILE A 173 8.86 32.38 1.58
N MET A 174 7.61 32.39 2.08
CA MET A 174 6.99 31.19 2.65
C MET A 174 6.78 30.11 1.59
N LEU A 175 6.34 30.50 0.39
CA LEU A 175 6.20 29.55 -0.74
C LEU A 175 7.56 28.91 -1.11
N ILE A 176 8.62 29.70 -1.16
CA ILE A 176 9.97 29.17 -1.43
C ILE A 176 10.41 28.22 -0.32
N LEU A 177 10.15 28.56 0.94
CA LEU A 177 10.48 27.68 2.07
C LEU A 177 9.75 26.34 1.98
N GLU A 178 8.46 26.36 1.64
CA GLU A 178 7.64 25.15 1.46
C GLU A 178 8.17 24.27 0.32
N LEU A 179 8.54 24.87 -0.81
CA LEU A 179 9.13 24.13 -1.94
C LEU A 179 10.50 23.53 -1.60
N VAL A 180 11.34 24.28 -0.88
CA VAL A 180 12.64 23.78 -0.40
C VAL A 180 12.43 22.60 0.57
N LEU A 181 11.50 22.73 1.50
CA LEU A 181 11.18 21.67 2.46
C LEU A 181 10.63 20.43 1.76
N LEU A 182 9.76 20.61 0.78
CA LEU A 182 9.25 19.50 -0.06
C LEU A 182 10.40 18.80 -0.79
N PHE A 183 11.32 19.55 -1.39
CA PHE A 183 12.49 19.00 -2.05
C PHE A 183 13.39 18.23 -1.09
N LEU A 184 13.62 18.74 0.13
CA LEU A 184 14.38 18.02 1.16
C LEU A 184 13.72 16.71 1.58
N VAL A 185 12.40 16.69 1.70
CA VAL A 185 11.64 15.46 1.98
C VAL A 185 11.81 14.44 0.86
N PHE A 186 11.74 14.84 -0.40
CA PHE A 186 12.01 13.96 -1.53
C PHE A 186 13.42 13.39 -1.50
N MET A 187 14.42 14.23 -1.26
CA MET A 187 15.81 13.80 -1.16
C MET A 187 16.02 12.80 -0.01
N ALA A 188 15.45 13.08 1.15
CA ALA A 188 15.52 12.17 2.31
C ALA A 188 14.83 10.83 2.02
N THR A 189 13.69 10.84 1.35
CA THR A 189 12.97 9.63 0.97
C THR A 189 13.78 8.78 -0.03
N ILE A 190 14.37 9.41 -1.03
CA ILE A 190 15.23 8.72 -2.01
C ILE A 190 16.44 8.11 -1.29
N ALA A 191 17.09 8.87 -0.41
CA ALA A 191 18.23 8.38 0.36
C ALA A 191 17.86 7.16 1.21
N LEU A 192 16.68 7.18 1.86
CA LEU A 192 16.19 6.05 2.66
C LEU A 192 15.90 4.82 1.79
N VAL A 193 15.28 5.00 0.63
CA VAL A 193 14.95 3.88 -0.29
C VAL A 193 16.19 3.26 -0.91
N GLN A 194 17.21 4.07 -1.20
CA GLN A 194 18.47 3.61 -1.77
C GLN A 194 19.46 3.10 -0.71
N ALA A 195 19.19 3.37 0.57
CA ALA A 195 20.08 2.96 1.65
C ALA A 195 20.19 1.44 1.75
N VAL A 196 21.43 0.95 1.67
CA VAL A 196 21.75 -0.48 1.67
C VAL A 196 22.84 -0.74 2.70
N ARG A 197 22.61 -1.72 3.59
CA ARG A 197 23.64 -2.24 4.47
C ARG A 197 24.42 -3.33 3.75
N LYS A 198 25.70 -3.10 3.53
CA LYS A 198 26.60 -4.08 2.89
C LYS A 198 27.17 -5.01 3.97
N VAL A 199 26.83 -6.28 3.92
CA VAL A 199 27.39 -7.32 4.79
C VAL A 199 28.54 -8.01 4.05
N PRO A 200 29.79 -7.98 4.55
CA PRO A 200 30.91 -8.62 3.89
C PRO A 200 30.77 -10.15 3.98
N VAL A 201 30.89 -10.82 2.85
CA VAL A 201 30.91 -12.28 2.75
C VAL A 201 32.18 -12.69 2.04
N GLN A 202 32.84 -13.70 2.58
CA GLN A 202 34.05 -14.27 2.00
C GLN A 202 33.72 -15.67 1.47
N TYR A 203 34.00 -15.90 0.19
CA TYR A 203 33.88 -17.21 -0.41
C TYR A 203 35.21 -17.95 -0.36
N ALA A 204 35.15 -19.29 -0.18
CA ALA A 204 36.31 -20.12 -0.22
C ALA A 204 37.04 -20.01 -1.59
N LYS A 205 38.36 -19.96 -1.55
CA LYS A 205 39.16 -19.97 -2.77
C LYS A 205 39.04 -21.34 -3.44
N ARG A 206 38.63 -21.39 -4.68
CA ARG A 206 38.67 -22.60 -5.51
C ARG A 206 39.94 -22.56 -6.35
N ILE A 207 40.75 -23.58 -6.22
CA ILE A 207 41.95 -23.79 -7.07
C ILE A 207 41.54 -24.80 -8.15
N VAL A 208 41.54 -24.37 -9.40
CA VAL A 208 41.32 -25.23 -10.56
C VAL A 208 42.59 -25.19 -11.41
N GLY A 209 43.39 -26.23 -11.32
CA GLY A 209 44.72 -26.25 -11.95
C GLY A 209 45.67 -25.23 -11.32
N ASN A 210 46.38 -24.49 -12.14
CA ASN A 210 47.37 -23.43 -11.71
C ASN A 210 46.74 -22.05 -11.51
N LYS A 211 45.39 -21.92 -11.64
CA LYS A 211 44.69 -20.64 -11.47
C LYS A 211 43.81 -20.65 -10.22
N GLN A 212 43.99 -19.63 -9.37
CA GLN A 212 43.12 -19.39 -8.22
C GLN A 212 41.91 -18.60 -8.67
N TYR A 213 40.73 -19.18 -8.49
CA TYR A 213 39.43 -18.52 -8.67
C TYR A 213 38.78 -18.31 -7.30
N GLY A 214 38.28 -17.11 -7.03
CA GLY A 214 37.61 -16.77 -5.77
C GLY A 214 38.52 -16.08 -4.76
N GLY A 215 38.01 -15.83 -3.58
CA GLY A 215 38.73 -15.09 -2.53
C GLY A 215 38.48 -13.57 -2.56
N VAL A 216 37.67 -13.08 -3.48
CA VAL A 216 37.24 -11.67 -3.50
C VAL A 216 36.16 -11.50 -2.44
N ARG A 217 36.28 -10.50 -1.59
CA ARG A 217 35.23 -10.09 -0.67
C ARG A 217 34.01 -9.61 -1.47
N GLN A 218 32.90 -10.32 -1.33
CA GLN A 218 31.61 -9.89 -1.88
C GLN A 218 30.78 -9.31 -0.75
N TYR A 219 29.82 -8.46 -1.11
CA TYR A 219 28.92 -7.85 -0.15
C TYR A 219 27.49 -8.27 -0.47
N ILE A 220 26.74 -8.69 0.55
CA ILE A 220 25.32 -8.91 0.43
C ILE A 220 24.63 -7.57 0.68
N PRO A 221 23.93 -6.99 -0.31
CA PRO A 221 23.19 -5.75 -0.14
C PRO A 221 21.88 -6.02 0.59
N LEU A 222 21.75 -5.58 1.84
CA LEU A 222 20.50 -5.61 2.58
C LEU A 222 19.87 -4.22 2.55
N LYS A 223 18.68 -4.10 1.97
CA LYS A 223 17.94 -2.83 1.98
C LYS A 223 17.55 -2.47 3.41
N MET A 224 17.79 -1.24 3.82
CA MET A 224 17.38 -0.77 5.14
C MET A 224 15.86 -0.72 5.31
N ASN A 225 15.15 -0.36 4.25
CA ASN A 225 13.69 -0.40 4.20
C ASN A 225 13.23 -1.52 3.24
N ALA A 226 13.41 -2.78 3.63
CA ALA A 226 13.00 -3.93 2.83
C ALA A 226 11.47 -4.08 2.74
N ALA A 227 10.75 -3.64 3.77
CA ALA A 227 9.30 -3.73 3.82
C ALA A 227 8.59 -2.70 2.92
N ASN A 228 9.28 -1.65 2.48
CA ASN A 228 8.73 -0.56 1.66
C ASN A 228 7.48 0.09 2.31
N VAL A 229 6.42 0.28 1.51
CA VAL A 229 5.16 0.93 1.90
C VAL A 229 4.16 -0.05 2.53
N MET A 230 4.36 -1.36 2.36
CA MET A 230 3.39 -2.37 2.77
C MET A 230 2.95 -2.31 4.24
N PRO A 231 3.83 -2.09 5.24
CA PRO A 231 3.42 -1.99 6.64
C PRO A 231 2.41 -0.87 6.91
N ILE A 232 2.55 0.26 6.25
CA ILE A 232 1.64 1.40 6.40
C ILE A 232 0.25 1.05 5.85
N ILE A 233 0.20 0.41 4.69
CA ILE A 233 -1.06 -0.03 4.06
C ILE A 233 -1.79 -1.01 4.97
N PHE A 234 -1.08 -1.98 5.56
CA PHE A 234 -1.66 -2.93 6.50
C PHE A 234 -2.18 -2.26 7.78
N ALA A 235 -1.36 -1.41 8.38
CA ALA A 235 -1.75 -0.70 9.59
C ALA A 235 -3.01 0.12 9.36
N GLN A 236 -3.11 0.81 8.22
CA GLN A 236 -4.30 1.58 7.86
C GLN A 236 -5.51 0.70 7.59
N ALA A 237 -5.34 -0.46 6.95
CA ALA A 237 -6.42 -1.42 6.76
C ALA A 237 -6.99 -1.93 8.10
N LEU A 238 -6.13 -2.18 9.10
CA LEU A 238 -6.58 -2.55 10.45
C LEU A 238 -7.20 -1.40 11.22
N MET A 239 -6.75 -0.17 11.00
CA MET A 239 -7.36 1.02 11.62
C MET A 239 -8.79 1.29 11.14
N PHE A 240 -9.24 0.60 10.08
CA PHE A 240 -10.62 0.64 9.63
C PHE A 240 -11.57 -0.14 10.55
N ILE A 241 -11.06 -1.10 11.32
CA ILE A 241 -11.86 -1.95 12.20
C ILE A 241 -12.60 -1.14 13.28
N PRO A 242 -11.98 -0.19 14.00
CA PRO A 242 -12.69 0.65 14.96
C PRO A 242 -13.85 1.44 14.38
N ALA A 243 -13.76 1.85 13.11
CA ALA A 243 -14.81 2.59 12.44
C ALA A 243 -16.10 1.75 12.22
N LEU A 244 -15.97 0.42 12.19
CA LEU A 244 -17.13 -0.49 12.10
C LEU A 244 -18.00 -0.49 13.37
N PHE A 245 -17.43 -0.09 14.51
CA PHE A 245 -18.13 0.03 15.79
C PHE A 245 -18.65 1.46 16.03
N SER A 246 -19.14 2.12 14.98
CA SER A 246 -19.67 3.48 15.04
C SER A 246 -20.72 3.60 16.15
N GLY A 247 -20.65 4.72 16.91
CA GLY A 247 -21.57 4.96 18.04
C GLY A 247 -21.04 4.53 19.41
N THR A 248 -19.88 3.90 19.49
CA THR A 248 -19.23 3.57 20.76
C THR A 248 -18.18 4.61 21.17
N ALA A 249 -17.90 4.74 22.47
CA ALA A 249 -16.81 5.57 22.96
C ALA A 249 -15.43 5.14 22.40
N PHE A 250 -15.30 3.86 22.07
CA PHE A 250 -14.11 3.30 21.44
C PHE A 250 -13.92 3.88 20.03
N ALA A 251 -14.97 3.87 19.19
CA ALA A 251 -14.90 4.45 17.85
C ALA A 251 -14.61 5.96 17.89
N ALA A 252 -15.16 6.68 18.85
CA ALA A 252 -14.91 8.12 19.03
C ALA A 252 -13.43 8.44 19.32
N ALA A 253 -12.74 7.61 20.10
CA ALA A 253 -11.32 7.77 20.38
C ALA A 253 -10.43 7.62 19.13
N PHE A 254 -10.89 6.86 18.13
CA PHE A 254 -10.16 6.59 16.89
C PHE A 254 -10.68 7.38 15.68
N SER A 255 -11.69 8.21 15.84
CA SER A 255 -12.30 8.99 14.75
C SER A 255 -11.44 10.16 14.26
N SER A 256 -10.56 10.68 15.11
CA SER A 256 -9.71 11.83 14.83
C SER A 256 -8.31 11.40 14.43
N MET A 257 -7.86 11.75 13.22
CA MET A 257 -6.47 11.49 12.77
C MET A 257 -5.41 12.22 13.60
N THR A 258 -5.75 13.33 14.20
CA THR A 258 -4.86 14.10 15.07
C THR A 258 -4.88 13.60 16.51
N GLY A 259 -5.79 12.66 16.81
CA GLY A 259 -5.95 12.09 18.15
C GLY A 259 -4.73 11.25 18.59
N PHE A 260 -4.38 11.34 19.87
CA PHE A 260 -3.26 10.59 20.43
C PHE A 260 -3.43 9.07 20.25
N TRP A 261 -4.60 8.53 20.54
CA TRP A 261 -4.88 7.10 20.45
C TRP A 261 -4.78 6.56 19.04
N TYR A 262 -5.27 7.33 18.05
CA TYR A 262 -5.14 6.97 16.65
C TYR A 262 -3.66 6.87 16.23
N ASN A 263 -2.89 7.92 16.48
CA ASN A 263 -1.48 7.97 16.08
C ASN A 263 -0.61 6.96 16.82
N PHE A 264 -0.87 6.74 18.11
CA PHE A 264 -0.15 5.75 18.90
C PHE A 264 -0.39 4.33 18.40
N THR A 265 -1.67 3.95 18.18
CA THR A 265 -2.02 2.62 17.66
C THR A 265 -1.49 2.42 16.26
N LEU A 266 -1.59 3.43 15.38
CA LEU A 266 -1.02 3.38 14.05
C LEU A 266 0.50 3.15 14.09
N ALA A 267 1.22 3.88 14.92
CA ALA A 267 2.67 3.73 15.07
C ALA A 267 3.06 2.32 15.55
N VAL A 268 2.38 1.79 16.54
CA VAL A 268 2.60 0.43 17.05
C VAL A 268 2.34 -0.61 15.97
N LEU A 269 1.24 -0.48 15.22
CA LEU A 269 0.91 -1.39 14.12
C LEU A 269 1.93 -1.30 12.99
N VAL A 270 2.35 -0.10 12.59
CA VAL A 270 3.38 0.09 11.57
C VAL A 270 4.70 -0.57 11.98
N ILE A 271 5.14 -0.40 13.22
CA ILE A 271 6.35 -1.04 13.73
C ILE A 271 6.21 -2.56 13.70
N ALA A 272 5.11 -3.10 14.23
CA ALA A 272 4.87 -4.54 14.28
C ALA A 272 4.85 -5.15 12.87
N PHE A 273 4.14 -4.53 11.93
CA PHE A 273 4.10 -5.01 10.54
C PHE A 273 5.42 -4.83 9.80
N THR A 274 6.21 -3.81 10.12
CA THR A 274 7.55 -3.64 9.55
C THR A 274 8.46 -4.79 9.94
N TYR A 275 8.48 -5.16 11.21
CA TYR A 275 9.23 -6.33 11.68
C TYR A 275 8.75 -7.61 11.02
N PHE A 276 7.46 -7.81 10.97
CA PHE A 276 6.83 -8.98 10.38
C PHE A 276 7.16 -9.11 8.88
N TYR A 277 7.01 -8.04 8.09
CA TYR A 277 7.33 -8.03 6.66
C TYR A 277 8.81 -8.21 6.40
N THR A 278 9.67 -7.57 7.17
CA THR A 278 11.11 -7.72 7.03
C THR A 278 11.53 -9.16 7.30
N ALA A 279 10.93 -9.83 8.28
CA ALA A 279 11.16 -11.24 8.55
C ALA A 279 10.73 -12.17 7.42
N ILE A 280 9.67 -11.80 6.66
CA ILE A 280 9.21 -12.57 5.50
C ILE A 280 10.14 -12.38 4.30
N ILE A 281 10.46 -11.13 3.98
CA ILE A 281 11.22 -10.78 2.76
C ILE A 281 12.67 -11.21 2.91
N ILE A 282 13.26 -10.98 4.08
CA ILE A 282 14.61 -11.40 4.41
C ILE A 282 14.50 -12.66 5.26
N ASN A 283 14.62 -13.83 4.63
CA ASN A 283 14.66 -15.10 5.34
C ASN A 283 16.13 -15.44 5.65
N PRO A 284 16.60 -15.26 6.91
CA PRO A 284 17.99 -15.49 7.26
C PRO A 284 18.43 -16.96 7.07
N GLN A 285 17.52 -17.90 7.29
CA GLN A 285 17.81 -19.33 7.14
C GLN A 285 18.08 -19.69 5.68
N MET A 286 17.22 -19.23 4.76
CA MET A 286 17.41 -19.48 3.34
C MET A 286 18.71 -18.84 2.84
N MET A 287 19.02 -17.63 3.26
CA MET A 287 20.27 -16.95 2.92
C MET A 287 21.49 -17.69 3.48
N ALA A 288 21.42 -18.19 4.71
CA ALA A 288 22.50 -18.98 5.32
C ALA A 288 22.72 -20.31 4.60
N ASP A 289 21.66 -20.99 4.21
CA ASP A 289 21.73 -22.26 3.46
C ASP A 289 22.31 -22.04 2.07
N ASP A 290 21.93 -20.98 1.38
CA ASP A 290 22.49 -20.62 0.07
C ASP A 290 23.97 -20.26 0.17
N MET A 291 24.37 -19.51 1.21
CA MET A 291 25.78 -19.24 1.47
C MET A 291 26.56 -20.51 1.79
N LYS A 292 26.03 -21.40 2.61
CA LYS A 292 26.65 -22.68 2.96
C LYS A 292 26.85 -23.56 1.72
N ARG A 293 25.85 -23.64 0.85
CA ARG A 293 25.95 -24.40 -0.43
C ARG A 293 27.03 -23.83 -1.36
N ASN A 294 27.21 -22.52 -1.35
CA ASN A 294 28.18 -21.83 -2.18
C ASN A 294 29.57 -21.68 -1.51
N GLY A 295 29.76 -22.23 -0.30
CA GLY A 295 31.01 -22.14 0.43
C GLY A 295 31.36 -20.75 0.93
N GLY A 296 30.35 -19.89 1.11
CA GLY A 296 30.50 -18.55 1.66
C GLY A 296 30.39 -18.53 3.19
N PHE A 297 31.11 -17.63 3.84
CA PHE A 297 31.01 -17.40 5.29
C PHE A 297 31.15 -15.91 5.61
N ILE A 298 30.59 -15.50 6.74
CA ILE A 298 30.71 -14.15 7.25
C ILE A 298 31.93 -14.10 8.17
N PRO A 299 32.96 -13.30 7.89
CA PRO A 299 34.13 -13.21 8.77
C PRO A 299 33.73 -12.70 10.15
N GLY A 300 34.16 -13.40 11.20
CA GLY A 300 33.92 -13.02 12.61
C GLY A 300 32.63 -13.54 13.26
N VAL A 301 31.83 -14.31 12.55
CA VAL A 301 30.64 -15.01 13.09
C VAL A 301 30.89 -16.52 12.98
N LYS A 302 30.77 -17.23 14.11
CA LYS A 302 30.86 -18.70 14.16
C LYS A 302 29.53 -19.32 13.80
#